data_863bfa65ba6cf6c6d8e7e186b5ae0e8b
#
_entry.id   863bfa65ba6cf6c6d8e7e186b5ae0e8b
#
_cell.length_a   1.000
_cell.length_b   1.000
_cell.length_c   1.000
_cell.angle_alpha   90.00
_cell.angle_beta   90.00
_cell.angle_gamma   90.00
#
_symmetry.space_group_name_H-M   'P 1'
#
loop_
_entity.id
_entity.type
_entity.pdbx_description
1 polymer ?
#
loop_
_entity_poly.entity_id
_entity_poly.type
_entity_poly.pdbx_seq_one_letter_code
_entity_poly.pdbx_strand_id
1 'polypeptide(L)'
;MNKREIQRIARMVFDANEGHVLSYKQVCHAFGKTTMGQKRMIYQALSEMALLGELQELEPGRFTRGGSEGNTLEGRFDCRAGRPSFIPEDAELDPISLSDRSCAHALHGDRVRLAFRRTRKGEIKAARIIEILEHREAIYVGTLQKSRGYSFFVTNNKELRQDVFIPDDKCLGATSRDKVVVRILDWDARAKNPRGEVIDV
;
A
#
# COMPACT_ATOMS: atom_id res chain seq x y z
N MET A 1 -19.92 -5.96 -7.24
CA MET A 1 -18.72 -6.09 -8.08
C MET A 1 -17.51 -5.75 -7.21
N ASN A 2 -16.59 -6.67 -7.02
CA ASN A 2 -15.40 -6.46 -6.22
C ASN A 2 -14.15 -6.26 -7.12
N LYS A 3 -13.04 -5.75 -6.53
CA LYS A 3 -11.81 -5.43 -7.26
C LYS A 3 -11.22 -6.63 -8.03
N ARG A 4 -11.21 -7.84 -7.41
CA ARG A 4 -10.66 -9.05 -8.05
C ARG A 4 -11.46 -9.46 -9.27
N GLU A 5 -12.77 -9.34 -9.19
CA GLU A 5 -13.68 -9.62 -10.30
C GLU A 5 -13.46 -8.64 -11.45
N ILE A 6 -13.29 -7.34 -11.15
CA ILE A 6 -12.99 -6.32 -12.15
C ILE A 6 -11.67 -6.65 -12.87
N GLN A 7 -10.62 -6.94 -12.14
CA GLN A 7 -9.31 -7.28 -12.72
C GLN A 7 -9.38 -8.56 -13.57
N ARG A 8 -10.12 -9.58 -13.13
CA ARG A 8 -10.32 -10.82 -13.91
C ARG A 8 -11.00 -10.55 -15.25
N ILE A 9 -12.09 -9.80 -15.24
CA ILE A 9 -12.83 -9.45 -16.47
C ILE A 9 -11.97 -8.56 -17.37
N ALA A 10 -11.26 -7.58 -16.79
CA ALA A 10 -10.36 -6.72 -17.56
C ALA A 10 -9.28 -7.54 -18.28
N ARG A 11 -8.64 -8.50 -17.60
CA ARG A 11 -7.66 -9.41 -18.27
C ARG A 11 -8.28 -10.12 -19.46
N MET A 12 -9.46 -10.70 -19.30
CA MET A 12 -10.15 -11.39 -20.40
C MET A 12 -10.42 -10.46 -21.58
N VAL A 13 -10.84 -9.20 -21.31
CA VAL A 13 -11.11 -8.20 -22.36
C VAL A 13 -9.83 -7.83 -23.11
N PHE A 14 -8.73 -7.59 -22.42
CA PHE A 14 -7.46 -7.23 -23.04
C PHE A 14 -6.80 -8.43 -23.74
N ASP A 15 -6.95 -9.65 -23.20
CA ASP A 15 -6.48 -10.87 -23.87
C ASP A 15 -7.22 -11.13 -25.18
N ALA A 16 -8.53 -10.90 -25.21
CA ALA A 16 -9.34 -11.02 -26.40
C ALA A 16 -9.09 -9.89 -27.44
N ASN A 17 -8.46 -8.80 -27.04
CA ASN A 17 -8.15 -7.63 -27.87
C ASN A 17 -6.65 -7.32 -27.85
N GLU A 18 -5.81 -8.35 -27.92
CA GLU A 18 -4.36 -8.20 -27.91
C GLU A 18 -3.89 -7.25 -29.02
N GLY A 19 -2.98 -6.34 -28.68
CA GLY A 19 -2.47 -5.33 -29.60
C GLY A 19 -3.40 -4.11 -29.84
N HIS A 20 -4.60 -4.10 -29.29
CA HIS A 20 -5.53 -2.97 -29.44
C HIS A 20 -5.48 -2.03 -28.23
N VAL A 21 -5.70 -0.75 -28.49
CA VAL A 21 -5.86 0.27 -27.45
C VAL A 21 -7.33 0.44 -27.13
N LEU A 22 -7.71 0.15 -25.89
CA LEU A 22 -9.09 0.26 -25.41
C LEU A 22 -9.23 1.44 -24.45
N SER A 23 -10.27 2.25 -24.62
CA SER A 23 -10.64 3.23 -23.59
C SER A 23 -11.32 2.53 -22.40
N TYR A 24 -11.21 3.11 -21.20
CA TYR A 24 -11.90 2.57 -20.02
C TYR A 24 -13.42 2.46 -20.24
N LYS A 25 -14.00 3.32 -21.08
CA LYS A 25 -15.44 3.24 -21.45
C LYS A 25 -15.74 2.00 -22.26
N GLN A 26 -14.88 1.64 -23.22
CA GLN A 26 -15.02 0.38 -23.98
C GLN A 26 -14.88 -0.83 -23.07
N VAL A 27 -13.94 -0.81 -22.13
CA VAL A 27 -13.81 -1.87 -21.12
C VAL A 27 -15.06 -1.95 -20.24
N CYS A 28 -15.67 -0.82 -19.85
CA CYS A 28 -16.92 -0.80 -19.09
C CYS A 28 -18.07 -1.54 -19.79
N HIS A 29 -18.11 -1.57 -21.13
CA HIS A 29 -19.14 -2.30 -21.88
C HIS A 29 -19.10 -3.82 -21.61
N ALA A 30 -17.94 -4.38 -21.31
CA ALA A 30 -17.80 -5.80 -20.97
C ALA A 30 -18.45 -6.15 -19.62
N PHE A 31 -18.71 -5.15 -18.79
CA PHE A 31 -19.39 -5.31 -17.49
C PHE A 31 -20.91 -5.09 -17.57
N GLY A 32 -21.45 -4.83 -18.76
CA GLY A 32 -22.86 -4.53 -18.96
C GLY A 32 -23.24 -3.11 -18.53
N LYS A 33 -24.47 -2.95 -17.98
CA LYS A 33 -24.92 -1.65 -17.48
C LYS A 33 -24.17 -1.31 -16.19
N THR A 34 -23.35 -0.25 -16.21
CA THR A 34 -22.56 0.21 -15.07
C THR A 34 -22.99 1.59 -14.58
N THR A 35 -23.06 1.75 -13.25
CA THR A 35 -23.28 3.06 -12.61
C THR A 35 -22.01 3.91 -12.69
N MET A 36 -22.10 5.22 -12.41
CA MET A 36 -20.93 6.11 -12.34
C MET A 36 -19.90 5.65 -11.31
N GLY A 37 -20.37 5.16 -10.15
CA GLY A 37 -19.48 4.61 -9.12
C GLY A 37 -18.73 3.36 -9.59
N GLN A 38 -19.40 2.46 -10.31
CA GLN A 38 -18.78 1.26 -10.88
C GLN A 38 -17.77 1.62 -11.98
N LYS A 39 -18.07 2.58 -12.84
CA LYS A 39 -17.12 3.09 -13.85
C LYS A 39 -15.84 3.63 -13.22
N ARG A 40 -15.97 4.35 -12.09
CA ARG A 40 -14.83 4.85 -11.33
C ARG A 40 -13.99 3.70 -10.75
N MET A 41 -14.64 2.67 -10.20
CA MET A 41 -13.95 1.48 -9.69
C MET A 41 -13.20 0.73 -10.81
N ILE A 42 -13.82 0.59 -11.99
CA ILE A 42 -13.19 -0.03 -13.15
C ILE A 42 -11.96 0.78 -13.57
N TYR A 43 -12.09 2.10 -13.73
CA TYR A 43 -10.96 2.97 -14.07
C TYR A 43 -9.81 2.85 -13.06
N GLN A 44 -10.12 2.86 -11.77
CA GLN A 44 -9.11 2.69 -10.72
C GLN A 44 -8.40 1.32 -10.82
N ALA A 45 -9.16 0.26 -11.08
CA ALA A 45 -8.59 -1.08 -11.24
C ALA A 45 -7.69 -1.17 -12.48
N LEU A 46 -8.08 -0.58 -13.61
CA LEU A 46 -7.25 -0.53 -14.83
C LEU A 46 -5.97 0.27 -14.62
N SER A 47 -6.06 1.42 -13.94
CA SER A 47 -4.87 2.23 -13.60
C SER A 47 -3.92 1.48 -12.68
N GLU A 48 -4.44 0.68 -11.77
CA GLU A 48 -3.64 -0.17 -10.90
C GLU A 48 -2.99 -1.33 -11.66
N MET A 49 -3.71 -1.98 -12.57
CA MET A 49 -3.14 -2.99 -13.46
C MET A 49 -2.04 -2.40 -14.36
N ALA A 50 -2.18 -1.12 -14.76
CA ALA A 50 -1.14 -0.42 -15.49
C ALA A 50 0.10 -0.11 -14.62
N LEU A 51 -0.08 0.18 -13.33
CA LEU A 51 1.03 0.30 -12.38
C LEU A 51 1.76 -1.02 -12.19
N LEU A 52 1.03 -2.13 -12.20
CA LEU A 52 1.60 -3.49 -12.09
C LEU A 52 2.24 -3.97 -13.40
N GLY A 53 2.13 -3.20 -14.50
CA GLY A 53 2.66 -3.56 -15.82
C GLY A 53 1.83 -4.60 -16.57
N GLU A 54 0.70 -5.03 -16.03
CA GLU A 54 -0.24 -5.91 -16.74
C GLU A 54 -0.88 -5.20 -17.95
N LEU A 55 -1.06 -3.89 -17.81
CA LEU A 55 -1.53 -2.99 -18.86
C LEU A 55 -0.54 -1.84 -19.05
N GLN A 56 -0.61 -1.18 -20.19
CA GLN A 56 0.06 0.09 -20.43
C GLN A 56 -0.99 1.17 -20.70
N GLU A 57 -0.98 2.25 -19.91
CA GLU A 57 -1.79 3.43 -20.15
C GLU A 57 -1.03 4.38 -21.08
N LEU A 58 -1.46 4.48 -22.34
CA LEU A 58 -0.82 5.31 -23.37
C LEU A 58 -1.23 6.77 -23.26
N GLU A 59 -2.50 6.99 -22.97
CA GLU A 59 -3.13 8.29 -22.71
C GLU A 59 -4.11 8.13 -21.54
N PRO A 60 -4.48 9.20 -20.83
CA PRO A 60 -5.43 9.11 -19.73
C PRO A 60 -6.71 8.37 -20.10
N GLY A 61 -6.94 7.22 -19.45
CA GLY A 61 -8.09 6.36 -19.70
C GLY A 61 -8.03 5.49 -20.96
N ARG A 62 -6.89 5.39 -21.63
CA ARG A 62 -6.65 4.51 -22.78
C ARG A 62 -5.55 3.50 -22.49
N PHE A 63 -5.90 2.25 -22.51
CA PHE A 63 -5.05 1.14 -22.08
C PHE A 63 -4.83 0.14 -23.21
N THR A 64 -3.68 -0.49 -23.21
CA THR A 64 -3.38 -1.65 -24.06
C THR A 64 -2.80 -2.77 -23.19
N ARG A 65 -2.74 -3.99 -23.71
CA ARG A 65 -2.02 -5.09 -23.05
C ARG A 65 -0.58 -4.67 -22.81
N GLY A 66 -0.15 -4.77 -21.57
CA GLY A 66 1.25 -4.54 -21.20
C GLY A 66 2.10 -5.71 -21.72
N GLY A 67 3.14 -5.39 -22.44
CA GLY A 67 4.06 -6.37 -23.04
C GLY A 67 5.44 -6.36 -22.42
N SER A 68 5.57 -6.20 -21.11
CA SER A 68 6.84 -6.39 -20.40
C SER A 68 6.67 -6.24 -18.89
N GLU A 69 7.62 -6.78 -18.16
CA GLU A 69 7.81 -6.67 -16.73
C GLU A 69 7.33 -5.33 -16.17
N GLY A 70 6.36 -5.36 -15.27
CA GLY A 70 5.83 -4.17 -14.64
C GLY A 70 6.97 -3.34 -14.08
N ASN A 71 6.89 -2.02 -14.16
CA ASN A 71 7.85 -1.13 -13.54
C ASN A 71 7.78 -1.30 -12.03
N THR A 72 8.54 -2.26 -11.50
CA THR A 72 8.65 -2.53 -10.07
C THR A 72 10.09 -2.39 -9.61
N LEU A 73 10.26 -1.98 -8.36
CA LEU A 73 11.53 -1.91 -7.67
C LEU A 73 11.39 -2.56 -6.31
N GLU A 74 12.44 -3.22 -5.85
CA GLU A 74 12.56 -3.67 -4.47
C GLU A 74 13.41 -2.69 -3.69
N GLY A 75 13.09 -2.50 -2.43
CA GLY A 75 13.76 -1.55 -1.56
C GLY A 75 13.17 -1.53 -0.17
N ARG A 76 13.54 -0.51 0.61
CA ARG A 76 13.09 -0.34 1.98
C ARG A 76 12.14 0.84 2.12
N PHE A 77 11.12 0.64 2.95
CA PHE A 77 10.24 1.72 3.37
C PHE A 77 10.91 2.54 4.49
N ASP A 78 11.03 3.85 4.29
CA ASP A 78 11.59 4.77 5.28
C ASP A 78 10.55 5.80 5.72
N CYS A 79 10.41 5.99 7.02
CA CYS A 79 9.52 6.97 7.62
C CYS A 79 10.16 7.72 8.81
N ARG A 80 11.51 7.69 8.95
CA ARG A 80 12.23 8.30 10.09
C ARG A 80 11.92 9.78 10.31
N ALA A 81 11.76 10.52 9.24
CA ALA A 81 11.42 11.95 9.30
C ALA A 81 9.91 12.23 9.40
N GLY A 82 9.08 11.19 9.57
CA GLY A 82 7.62 11.30 9.54
C GLY A 82 7.05 11.49 8.12
N ARG A 83 7.90 11.43 7.10
CA ARG A 83 7.52 11.51 5.69
C ARG A 83 7.83 10.18 5.02
N PRO A 84 6.82 9.48 4.50
CA PRO A 84 7.05 8.18 3.89
C PRO A 84 7.85 8.33 2.60
N SER A 85 8.85 7.46 2.45
CA SER A 85 9.67 7.33 1.26
C SER A 85 10.04 5.87 1.01
N PHE A 86 10.42 5.58 -0.21
CA PHE A 86 10.96 4.31 -0.64
C PHE A 86 12.44 4.50 -1.00
N ILE A 87 13.30 3.69 -0.42
CA ILE A 87 14.73 3.66 -0.70
C ILE A 87 15.00 2.44 -1.57
N PRO A 88 15.31 2.61 -2.88
CA PRO A 88 15.63 1.50 -3.76
C PRO A 88 16.83 0.69 -3.26
N GLU A 89 16.86 -0.62 -3.54
CA GLU A 89 18.06 -1.45 -3.33
C GLU A 89 19.18 -1.06 -4.30
N ASP A 90 18.81 -0.56 -5.48
CA ASP A 90 19.75 -0.01 -6.44
C ASP A 90 20.24 1.37 -5.96
N ALA A 91 21.52 1.44 -5.59
CA ALA A 91 22.14 2.65 -5.07
C ALA A 91 22.29 3.79 -6.11
N GLU A 92 22.07 3.52 -7.39
CA GLU A 92 22.08 4.54 -8.45
C GLU A 92 20.75 5.30 -8.54
N LEU A 93 19.71 4.81 -7.85
CA LEU A 93 18.40 5.43 -7.86
C LEU A 93 18.16 6.27 -6.60
N ASP A 94 17.64 7.48 -6.80
CA ASP A 94 17.26 8.37 -5.70
C ASP A 94 16.06 7.83 -4.92
N PRO A 95 15.95 8.14 -3.61
CA PRO A 95 14.77 7.84 -2.82
C PRO A 95 13.49 8.45 -3.41
N ILE A 96 12.41 7.67 -3.39
CA ILE A 96 11.12 8.06 -3.97
C ILE A 96 10.17 8.45 -2.84
N SER A 97 9.69 9.70 -2.84
CA SER A 97 8.68 10.16 -1.88
C SER A 97 7.34 9.46 -2.15
N LEU A 98 6.67 9.05 -1.08
CA LEU A 98 5.38 8.39 -1.13
C LEU A 98 4.31 9.23 -0.45
N SER A 99 3.06 9.10 -0.90
CA SER A 99 1.91 9.58 -0.15
C SER A 99 1.48 8.54 0.88
N ASP A 100 0.77 8.95 1.93
CA ASP A 100 0.25 8.01 2.95
C ASP A 100 -0.61 6.89 2.35
N ARG A 101 -1.38 7.21 1.31
CA ARG A 101 -2.23 6.24 0.60
C ARG A 101 -1.45 5.21 -0.22
N SER A 102 -0.18 5.50 -0.50
CA SER A 102 0.71 4.65 -1.31
C SER A 102 1.56 3.69 -0.49
N CYS A 103 1.44 3.71 0.84
CA CYS A 103 2.34 2.97 1.74
C CYS A 103 1.88 1.56 2.09
N ALA A 104 0.66 1.14 1.75
CA ALA A 104 0.12 -0.22 1.94
C ALA A 104 0.37 -0.83 3.33
N HIS A 105 0.32 -0.02 4.40
CA HIS A 105 0.59 -0.43 5.78
C HIS A 105 2.05 -0.85 6.08
N ALA A 106 3.01 -0.47 5.23
CA ALA A 106 4.41 -0.72 5.51
C ALA A 106 4.87 0.03 6.77
N LEU A 107 5.69 -0.64 7.56
CA LEU A 107 6.37 -0.09 8.74
C LEU A 107 7.80 0.33 8.37
N HIS A 108 8.35 1.28 9.11
CA HIS A 108 9.71 1.74 8.89
C HIS A 108 10.71 0.58 8.92
N GLY A 109 11.50 0.46 7.86
CA GLY A 109 12.52 -0.58 7.70
C GLY A 109 12.05 -1.84 6.98
N ASP A 110 10.75 -1.99 6.69
CA ASP A 110 10.24 -3.12 5.91
C ASP A 110 10.86 -3.16 4.52
N ARG A 111 11.18 -4.37 4.06
CA ARG A 111 11.53 -4.63 2.66
C ARG A 111 10.26 -4.76 1.86
N VAL A 112 10.14 -3.96 0.81
CA VAL A 112 8.89 -3.81 0.06
C VAL A 112 9.14 -3.83 -1.44
N ARG A 113 8.10 -4.16 -2.19
CA ARG A 113 8.05 -4.00 -3.65
C ARG A 113 7.17 -2.82 -3.99
N LEU A 114 7.76 -1.89 -4.75
CA LEU A 114 7.13 -0.69 -5.25
C LEU A 114 6.74 -0.87 -6.72
N ALA A 115 5.50 -0.56 -7.08
CA ALA A 115 5.11 -0.34 -8.47
C ALA A 115 5.13 1.15 -8.78
N PHE A 116 5.61 1.51 -9.96
CA PHE A 116 5.69 2.90 -10.39
C PHE A 116 5.42 3.06 -11.89
N ARG A 117 5.15 4.29 -12.29
CA ARG A 117 5.01 4.68 -13.68
C ARG A 117 6.01 5.79 -13.99
N ARG A 118 6.67 5.70 -15.15
CA ARG A 118 7.54 6.76 -15.65
C ARG A 118 6.78 7.68 -16.60
N THR A 119 7.11 8.94 -16.59
CA THR A 119 6.70 9.90 -17.62
C THR A 119 7.51 9.63 -18.89
N ARG A 120 7.13 10.28 -20.01
CA ARG A 120 7.92 10.26 -21.26
C ARG A 120 9.34 10.81 -21.07
N LYS A 121 9.57 11.63 -20.04
CA LYS A 121 10.89 12.18 -19.67
C LYS A 121 11.67 11.27 -18.72
N GLY A 122 11.15 10.09 -18.38
CA GLY A 122 11.80 9.13 -17.50
C GLY A 122 11.59 9.36 -16.00
N GLU A 123 10.89 10.43 -15.59
CA GLU A 123 10.60 10.73 -14.19
C GLU A 123 9.55 9.78 -13.61
N ILE A 124 9.69 9.38 -12.35
CA ILE A 124 8.68 8.59 -11.63
C ILE A 124 7.53 9.51 -11.22
N LYS A 125 6.36 9.27 -11.79
CA LYS A 125 5.18 10.12 -11.55
C LYS A 125 4.16 9.53 -10.59
N ALA A 126 4.01 8.21 -10.56
CA ALA A 126 3.10 7.53 -9.65
C ALA A 126 3.85 6.32 -9.08
N ALA A 127 3.87 6.22 -7.77
CA ALA A 127 4.54 5.13 -7.07
C ALA A 127 3.67 4.68 -5.90
N ARG A 128 3.59 3.36 -5.67
CA ARG A 128 2.89 2.78 -4.53
C ARG A 128 3.51 1.45 -4.14
N ILE A 129 3.53 1.16 -2.86
CA ILE A 129 3.90 -0.16 -2.34
C ILE A 129 2.77 -1.13 -2.70
N ILE A 130 3.13 -2.25 -3.32
CA ILE A 130 2.20 -3.31 -3.73
C ILE A 130 2.33 -4.57 -2.90
N GLU A 131 3.49 -4.77 -2.28
CA GLU A 131 3.79 -5.96 -1.49
C GLU A 131 4.81 -5.63 -0.40
N ILE A 132 4.63 -6.20 0.77
CA ILE A 132 5.62 -6.23 1.84
C ILE A 132 6.32 -7.57 1.74
N LEU A 133 7.61 -7.56 1.40
CA LEU A 133 8.41 -8.76 1.17
C LEU A 133 8.93 -9.33 2.48
N GLU A 134 9.31 -8.44 3.40
CA GLU A 134 9.86 -8.80 4.70
C GLU A 134 9.55 -7.70 5.73
N HIS A 135 9.01 -8.08 6.86
CA HIS A 135 8.84 -7.17 8.00
C HIS A 135 10.12 -7.09 8.82
N ARG A 136 10.54 -5.88 9.14
CA ARG A 136 11.53 -5.66 10.17
C ARG A 136 10.85 -5.77 11.54
N GLU A 137 11.53 -6.36 12.54
CA GLU A 137 11.07 -6.28 13.92
C GLU A 137 10.95 -4.81 14.35
N ALA A 138 9.73 -4.40 14.68
CA ALA A 138 9.41 -3.02 15.02
C ALA A 138 9.08 -2.94 16.51
N ILE A 139 10.00 -2.34 17.28
CA ILE A 139 9.87 -2.13 18.73
C ILE A 139 9.91 -0.64 19.01
N TYR A 140 8.96 -0.17 19.79
CA TYR A 140 8.83 1.26 20.13
C TYR A 140 8.58 1.48 21.61
N VAL A 141 9.09 2.61 22.12
CA VAL A 141 8.81 3.10 23.48
C VAL A 141 7.76 4.18 23.41
N GLY A 142 6.79 4.13 24.31
CA GLY A 142 5.72 5.13 24.36
C GLY A 142 4.86 5.00 25.61
N THR A 143 3.61 5.42 25.50
CA THR A 143 2.67 5.46 26.61
C THR A 143 1.42 4.64 26.28
N LEU A 144 1.00 3.81 27.23
CA LEU A 144 -0.24 3.06 27.12
C LEU A 144 -1.43 3.95 27.50
N GLN A 145 -2.46 3.98 26.67
CA GLN A 145 -3.75 4.60 26.94
C GLN A 145 -4.81 3.50 27.01
N LYS A 146 -5.25 3.19 28.23
CA LYS A 146 -6.21 2.10 28.46
C LYS A 146 -7.64 2.62 28.40
N SER A 147 -8.50 1.86 27.74
CA SER A 147 -9.94 2.06 27.66
C SER A 147 -10.68 0.79 28.10
N ARG A 148 -12.03 0.79 28.04
CA ARG A 148 -12.80 -0.41 28.39
C ARG A 148 -12.69 -1.43 27.25
N GLY A 149 -11.98 -2.55 27.52
CA GLY A 149 -11.86 -3.68 26.59
C GLY A 149 -10.79 -3.54 25.51
N TYR A 150 -10.02 -2.45 25.49
CA TYR A 150 -8.91 -2.25 24.57
C TYR A 150 -7.96 -1.17 25.03
N SER A 151 -6.76 -1.18 24.50
CA SER A 151 -5.75 -0.15 24.78
C SER A 151 -5.10 0.34 23.50
N PHE A 152 -4.61 1.57 23.53
CA PHE A 152 -3.76 2.10 22.47
C PHE A 152 -2.39 2.47 23.03
N PHE A 153 -1.38 2.13 22.27
CA PHE A 153 -0.03 2.62 22.49
C PHE A 153 0.19 3.86 21.63
N VAL A 154 0.65 4.92 22.27
CA VAL A 154 0.91 6.23 21.67
C VAL A 154 2.38 6.58 21.84
N THR A 155 3.03 7.00 20.78
CA THR A 155 4.43 7.41 20.80
C THR A 155 4.65 8.69 20.01
N ASN A 156 5.69 9.44 20.36
CA ASN A 156 6.15 10.61 19.60
C ASN A 156 7.18 10.20 18.51
N ASN A 157 7.50 8.91 18.40
CA ASN A 157 8.38 8.45 17.35
C ASN A 157 7.70 8.57 15.98
N LYS A 158 8.27 9.38 15.10
CA LYS A 158 7.72 9.67 13.76
C LYS A 158 7.79 8.50 12.79
N GLU A 159 8.55 7.47 13.12
CA GLU A 159 8.60 6.23 12.33
C GLU A 159 7.26 5.48 12.35
N LEU A 160 6.51 5.64 13.45
CA LEU A 160 5.19 5.05 13.61
C LEU A 160 4.12 6.11 13.31
N ARG A 161 3.40 5.94 12.21
CA ARG A 161 2.43 6.92 11.71
C ARG A 161 1.03 6.79 12.31
N GLN A 162 0.77 5.70 13.01
CA GLN A 162 -0.53 5.39 13.61
C GLN A 162 -0.33 4.88 15.04
N ASP A 163 -1.30 5.12 15.91
CA ASP A 163 -1.36 4.50 17.22
C ASP A 163 -1.49 2.98 17.07
N VAL A 164 -0.92 2.23 18.01
CA VAL A 164 -0.96 0.76 17.97
C VAL A 164 -2.08 0.26 18.87
N PHE A 165 -2.92 -0.60 18.32
CA PHE A 165 -3.94 -1.29 19.12
C PHE A 165 -3.29 -2.42 19.93
N ILE A 166 -3.52 -2.42 21.24
CA ILE A 166 -3.05 -3.46 22.16
C ILE A 166 -4.26 -4.19 22.74
N PRO A 167 -4.45 -5.48 22.44
CA PRO A 167 -5.45 -6.29 23.11
C PRO A 167 -5.21 -6.37 24.64
N ASP A 168 -6.27 -6.51 25.42
CA ASP A 168 -6.13 -6.51 26.90
C ASP A 168 -5.24 -7.62 27.42
N ASP A 169 -5.26 -8.80 26.79
CA ASP A 169 -4.40 -9.96 27.10
C ASP A 169 -2.92 -9.75 26.74
N LYS A 170 -2.62 -8.68 25.99
CA LYS A 170 -1.28 -8.32 25.52
C LYS A 170 -0.69 -7.07 26.24
N CYS A 171 -1.33 -6.62 27.30
CA CYS A 171 -0.89 -5.43 28.05
C CYS A 171 0.19 -5.70 29.10
N LEU A 172 0.60 -6.93 29.34
CA LEU A 172 1.60 -7.32 30.37
C LEU A 172 1.34 -6.69 31.76
N GLY A 173 0.05 -6.54 32.15
CA GLY A 173 -0.33 -5.89 33.40
C GLY A 173 -0.21 -4.37 33.45
N ALA A 174 0.27 -3.73 32.40
CA ALA A 174 0.40 -2.28 32.33
C ALA A 174 -0.94 -1.56 32.52
N THR A 175 -0.89 -0.39 33.14
CA THR A 175 -2.02 0.50 33.41
C THR A 175 -2.00 1.71 32.48
N SER A 176 -3.09 2.50 32.54
CA SER A 176 -3.15 3.72 31.70
C SER A 176 -2.11 4.74 32.16
N ARG A 177 -1.38 5.32 31.20
CA ARG A 177 -0.27 6.26 31.32
C ARG A 177 1.09 5.63 31.69
N ASP A 178 1.18 4.33 31.83
CA ASP A 178 2.48 3.67 31.98
C ASP A 178 3.34 3.87 30.73
N LYS A 179 4.65 4.00 30.98
CA LYS A 179 5.64 3.92 29.92
C LYS A 179 5.87 2.44 29.59
N VAL A 180 5.73 2.10 28.33
CA VAL A 180 5.81 0.70 27.89
C VAL A 180 6.68 0.57 26.64
N VAL A 181 7.26 -0.61 26.50
CA VAL A 181 7.91 -1.04 25.27
C VAL A 181 6.94 -1.96 24.53
N VAL A 182 6.65 -1.62 23.29
CA VAL A 182 5.69 -2.35 22.47
C VAL A 182 6.36 -2.91 21.22
N ARG A 183 6.11 -4.19 20.95
CA ARG A 183 6.44 -4.85 19.68
C ARG A 183 5.22 -4.83 18.81
N ILE A 184 5.39 -4.44 17.53
CA ILE A 184 4.34 -4.57 16.52
C ILE A 184 4.27 -6.03 16.09
N LEU A 185 3.06 -6.60 16.08
CA LEU A 185 2.82 -7.99 15.66
C LEU A 185 2.43 -8.06 14.18
N ASP A 186 1.42 -7.29 13.82
CA ASP A 186 0.89 -7.27 12.47
C ASP A 186 0.14 -5.96 12.17
N TRP A 187 -0.11 -5.70 10.88
CA TRP A 187 -1.03 -4.67 10.43
C TRP A 187 -1.89 -5.20 9.29
N ASP A 188 -3.04 -5.76 9.64
CA ASP A 188 -4.02 -6.23 8.66
C ASP A 188 -4.41 -5.11 7.68
N ALA A 189 -4.49 -5.44 6.39
CA ALA A 189 -4.85 -4.49 5.33
C ALA A 189 -6.23 -3.83 5.51
N ARG A 190 -7.11 -4.43 6.32
CA ARG A 190 -8.45 -3.91 6.65
C ARG A 190 -8.46 -3.13 7.96
N ALA A 191 -7.42 -3.26 8.78
CA ALA A 191 -7.34 -2.58 10.07
C ALA A 191 -6.84 -1.14 9.91
N LYS A 192 -7.43 -0.22 10.65
CA LYS A 192 -6.98 1.17 10.68
C LYS A 192 -5.62 1.30 11.40
N ASN A 193 -5.42 0.50 12.43
CA ASN A 193 -4.26 0.57 13.32
C ASN A 193 -3.52 -0.76 13.31
N PRO A 194 -2.18 -0.76 13.43
CA PRO A 194 -1.40 -1.98 13.66
C PRO A 194 -1.74 -2.58 15.03
N ARG A 195 -1.54 -3.88 15.17
CA ARG A 195 -1.64 -4.60 16.44
C ARG A 195 -0.27 -4.78 17.03
N GLY A 196 -0.20 -4.67 18.34
CA GLY A 196 1.04 -4.88 19.09
C GLY A 196 0.83 -5.60 20.41
N GLU A 197 1.94 -5.87 21.07
CA GLU A 197 1.99 -6.40 22.43
C GLU A 197 2.98 -5.61 23.26
N VAL A 198 2.67 -5.42 24.53
CA VAL A 198 3.61 -4.87 25.52
C VAL A 198 4.62 -5.95 25.87
N ILE A 199 5.90 -5.64 25.75
CA ILE A 199 7.00 -6.55 26.08
C ILE A 199 7.79 -6.11 27.31
N ASP A 200 7.62 -4.85 27.73
CA ASP A 200 8.22 -4.30 28.96
C ASP A 200 7.39 -3.10 29.47
N VAL A 201 7.45 -2.84 30.80
CA VAL A 201 6.67 -1.80 31.48
C VAL A 201 7.57 -0.90 32.34
#